data_3b65b912bb7e127b0c7d598f2acf0af6
#
_entry.id   3b65b912bb7e127b0c7d598f2acf0af6
#
_cell.length_a   1.000
_cell.length_b   1.000
_cell.length_c   1.000
_cell.angle_alpha   90.00
_cell.angle_beta   90.00
_cell.angle_gamma   90.00
#
_symmetry.space_group_name_H-M   'P 1'
#
loop_
_entity.id
_entity.type
_entity.pdbx_description
1 polymer ?
#
loop_
_entity_poly.entity_id
_entity_poly.type
_entity_poly.pdbx_seq_one_letter_code
_entity_poly.pdbx_strand_id
1 'polypeptide(L)'
;MKRRTFVQGAAASAGIAALATPHIASGEAARVLKFIPQSDLATLDPIWTTAYVTRNHAFLVFDTLYGQDDSYAAQPQMVEGATTDADGKQWTLKLRDGLKFHDGTPVLARDCVASIQRWGKRDAFGGALMAATDELSAPDDRTLVFRLKKPFPLLPDALGKTGSNICAIIPERLAKTDPFTQVTEMVGSGPYRFLADERVPGSRVAYARFADYRPRDGGTASFTAGPKIANFDRVEWNVIPDSATAAGAMQSGEMDWWENPPGDLLPLLRRDGKLKVAVQDPTGFLGYMRPNFLYPPFDNPAFRRALLPAINQADFMTAAAGSDPKLSHTGIGAFCPSSPMATDAGMAVLNGPHDLEKVRADVRASGYKGEPVVLLTGTDFPIINAIANVGADLLKRVGVNVDYQGVDWGTVVQRRAKKDPPDKGGWNVFFTYWSGLDNFNPAVDLALRGNGAGGWFGWPDMPKLEQLRTAWFDAPDLAAQKKICAQIQQDVFDEVPFYPLGQLYQPTAYKTSLEGILNGFVLFWNVRRTG
;
A
#
# COMPACT_ATOMS: atom_id res chain seq x y z
N MET A 1 -42.86 -71.74 20.05
CA MET A 1 -42.77 -73.26 20.12
C MET A 1 -41.60 -73.70 19.25
N LYS A 2 -40.65 -74.44 19.88
CA LYS A 2 -39.74 -75.47 19.36
C LYS A 2 -38.80 -75.10 18.18
N ARG A 3 -37.42 -74.88 18.46
CA ARG A 3 -36.40 -75.97 18.56
C ARG A 3 -36.17 -76.77 17.29
N ARG A 4 -35.05 -76.76 16.65
CA ARG A 4 -33.75 -77.43 16.85
C ARG A 4 -33.00 -77.50 15.51
N THR A 5 -31.74 -76.99 15.51
CA THR A 5 -30.48 -77.77 15.28
C THR A 5 -30.44 -78.72 14.04
N PHE A 6 -29.49 -78.45 13.12
CA PHE A 6 -28.51 -79.47 12.71
C PHE A 6 -27.15 -78.88 12.35
N VAL A 7 -26.14 -79.59 12.81
CA VAL A 7 -24.70 -79.28 12.76
C VAL A 7 -24.09 -80.26 11.71
N GLN A 8 -22.92 -79.91 11.24
CA GLN A 8 -21.91 -80.67 10.49
C GLN A 8 -21.92 -80.40 8.98
N GLY A 9 -20.89 -80.11 8.29
CA GLY A 9 -19.45 -80.13 8.54
C GLY A 9 -18.75 -80.04 7.21
N ALA A 10 -17.57 -79.59 7.27
CA ALA A 10 -16.44 -79.93 6.39
C ALA A 10 -15.69 -78.73 5.77
N ALA A 11 -14.52 -78.54 6.33
CA ALA A 11 -13.17 -78.49 5.74
C ALA A 11 -12.84 -77.34 4.76
N ALA A 12 -12.05 -76.46 5.30
CA ALA A 12 -10.73 -75.95 4.83
C ALA A 12 -10.56 -75.69 3.31
N SER A 13 -10.43 -74.41 3.02
CA SER A 13 -9.40 -73.88 2.11
C SER A 13 -8.99 -72.46 2.58
N ALA A 14 -7.81 -72.38 3.13
CA ALA A 14 -7.15 -71.13 3.54
C ALA A 14 -6.73 -70.38 2.27
N GLY A 15 -7.59 -69.46 1.81
CA GLY A 15 -7.22 -68.44 0.86
C GLY A 15 -6.70 -67.22 1.63
N ILE A 16 -5.38 -66.99 1.62
CA ILE A 16 -4.76 -65.74 2.10
C ILE A 16 -5.22 -64.64 1.17
N ALA A 17 -6.30 -63.96 1.55
CA ALA A 17 -6.63 -62.66 0.99
C ALA A 17 -5.61 -61.66 1.55
N ALA A 18 -4.60 -61.32 0.75
CA ALA A 18 -3.76 -60.16 0.99
C ALA A 18 -4.69 -58.96 1.04
N LEU A 19 -4.94 -58.46 2.24
CA LEU A 19 -5.52 -57.13 2.44
C LEU A 19 -4.56 -56.14 1.79
N ALA A 20 -4.90 -55.74 0.55
CA ALA A 20 -4.32 -54.54 -0.06
C ALA A 20 -4.69 -53.37 0.84
N THR A 21 -3.80 -53.00 1.77
CA THR A 21 -3.88 -51.68 2.42
C THR A 21 -3.89 -50.65 1.31
N PRO A 22 -4.91 -49.78 1.25
CA PRO A 22 -4.85 -48.67 0.31
C PRO A 22 -3.58 -47.89 0.67
N HIS A 23 -2.60 -47.87 -0.22
CA HIS A 23 -1.55 -46.90 -0.24
C HIS A 23 -2.26 -45.55 -0.44
N ILE A 24 -2.57 -44.86 0.65
CA ILE A 24 -2.78 -43.41 0.60
C ILE A 24 -1.44 -42.90 0.12
N ALA A 25 -1.35 -42.55 -1.15
CA ALA A 25 -0.28 -41.73 -1.64
C ALA A 25 -0.28 -40.52 -0.72
N SER A 26 0.70 -40.39 0.17
CA SER A 26 0.97 -39.19 0.92
C SER A 26 1.44 -38.16 -0.09
N GLY A 27 0.48 -37.54 -0.79
CA GLY A 27 0.73 -36.30 -1.48
C GLY A 27 1.33 -35.37 -0.44
N GLU A 28 2.52 -34.88 -0.71
CA GLU A 28 3.19 -33.89 0.14
C GLU A 28 2.16 -32.81 0.49
N ALA A 29 1.83 -32.64 1.77
CA ALA A 29 0.78 -31.72 2.19
C ALA A 29 1.14 -30.32 1.66
N ALA A 30 0.20 -29.70 0.95
CA ALA A 30 0.42 -28.40 0.34
C ALA A 30 1.01 -27.41 1.35
N ARG A 31 2.14 -26.80 1.01
CA ARG A 31 2.82 -25.82 1.86
C ARG A 31 2.01 -24.52 1.86
N VAL A 32 1.24 -24.30 2.89
CA VAL A 32 0.37 -23.12 3.05
C VAL A 32 1.02 -22.10 3.98
N LEU A 33 1.04 -20.84 3.55
CA LEU A 33 1.37 -19.69 4.39
C LEU A 33 0.07 -18.98 4.79
N LYS A 34 -0.23 -18.93 6.08
CA LYS A 34 -1.43 -18.28 6.63
C LYS A 34 -1.06 -16.91 7.19
N PHE A 35 -1.74 -15.88 6.71
CA PHE A 35 -1.43 -14.49 6.94
C PHE A 35 -2.64 -13.71 7.46
N ILE A 36 -2.45 -12.83 8.42
CA ILE A 36 -3.45 -11.88 8.90
C ILE A 36 -3.12 -10.51 8.29
N PRO A 37 -3.91 -10.01 7.32
CA PRO A 37 -3.70 -8.71 6.70
C PRO A 37 -4.12 -7.57 7.63
N GLN A 38 -3.64 -6.36 7.34
CA GLN A 38 -4.00 -5.14 8.06
C GLN A 38 -5.51 -4.77 7.98
N SER A 39 -6.17 -5.19 6.92
CA SER A 39 -7.60 -4.95 6.68
C SER A 39 -8.14 -5.91 5.61
N ASP A 40 -9.47 -5.93 5.41
CA ASP A 40 -10.07 -6.69 4.30
C ASP A 40 -9.64 -6.13 2.94
N LEU A 41 -9.48 -7.03 1.97
CA LEU A 41 -9.21 -6.72 0.57
C LEU A 41 -10.51 -6.36 -0.16
N ALA A 42 -11.01 -5.15 0.07
CA ALA A 42 -12.26 -4.67 -0.52
C ALA A 42 -12.15 -4.35 -2.02
N THR A 43 -10.98 -3.88 -2.47
CA THR A 43 -10.70 -3.48 -3.86
C THR A 43 -9.54 -4.28 -4.42
N LEU A 44 -9.70 -4.85 -5.62
CA LEU A 44 -8.69 -5.70 -6.26
C LEU A 44 -7.80 -4.94 -7.25
N ASP A 45 -8.33 -3.94 -7.94
CA ASP A 45 -7.61 -3.17 -8.97
C ASP A 45 -6.59 -2.22 -8.35
N PRO A 46 -5.26 -2.41 -8.58
CA PRO A 46 -4.21 -1.66 -7.92
C PRO A 46 -4.15 -0.18 -8.28
N ILE A 47 -4.75 0.23 -9.40
CA ILE A 47 -4.77 1.66 -9.77
C ILE A 47 -6.04 2.39 -9.30
N TRP A 48 -7.02 1.65 -8.75
CA TRP A 48 -8.28 2.23 -8.30
C TRP A 48 -8.18 2.92 -6.94
N THR A 49 -7.39 2.36 -6.03
CA THR A 49 -7.25 2.82 -4.64
C THR A 49 -5.79 2.90 -4.23
N THR A 50 -5.53 3.74 -3.24
CA THR A 50 -4.22 3.84 -2.56
C THR A 50 -4.12 2.95 -1.32
N ALA A 51 -5.05 2.02 -1.10
CA ALA A 51 -5.04 1.12 0.05
C ALA A 51 -3.90 0.08 -0.05
N TYR A 52 -3.08 -0.02 0.99
CA TYR A 52 -1.90 -0.91 0.98
C TYR A 52 -2.24 -2.39 0.94
N VAL A 53 -3.39 -2.81 1.47
CA VAL A 53 -3.87 -4.19 1.30
C VAL A 53 -4.04 -4.53 -0.19
N THR A 54 -4.52 -3.59 -1.01
CA THR A 54 -4.61 -3.75 -2.47
C THR A 54 -3.23 -3.75 -3.13
N ARG A 55 -2.28 -2.92 -2.68
CA ARG A 55 -0.89 -2.97 -3.14
C ARG A 55 -0.24 -4.33 -2.83
N ASN A 56 -0.39 -4.83 -1.62
CA ASN A 56 0.16 -6.11 -1.20
C ASN A 56 -0.42 -7.27 -2.03
N HIS A 57 -1.74 -7.24 -2.29
CA HIS A 57 -2.41 -8.13 -3.25
C HIS A 57 -1.80 -8.02 -4.65
N ALA A 58 -1.59 -6.79 -5.12
CA ALA A 58 -1.07 -6.56 -6.46
C ALA A 58 0.31 -7.17 -6.67
N PHE A 59 1.21 -7.10 -5.70
CA PHE A 59 2.53 -7.72 -5.79
C PHE A 59 2.51 -9.26 -5.73
N LEU A 60 1.46 -9.89 -5.21
CA LEU A 60 1.27 -11.34 -5.37
C LEU A 60 0.88 -11.71 -6.80
N VAL A 61 -0.05 -10.94 -7.39
CA VAL A 61 -0.75 -11.30 -8.63
C VAL A 61 -0.05 -10.76 -9.87
N PHE A 62 0.52 -9.57 -9.80
CA PHE A 62 1.11 -8.89 -10.95
C PHE A 62 2.62 -8.75 -10.81
N ASP A 63 3.32 -8.68 -11.93
CA ASP A 63 4.71 -8.25 -11.97
C ASP A 63 4.80 -6.85 -12.61
N THR A 64 5.97 -6.22 -12.48
CA THR A 64 6.27 -4.87 -12.93
C THR A 64 7.50 -4.87 -13.85
N LEU A 65 7.64 -3.87 -14.71
CA LEU A 65 8.79 -3.78 -15.61
C LEU A 65 10.10 -3.58 -14.86
N TYR A 66 10.06 -2.77 -13.80
CA TYR A 66 11.17 -2.56 -12.85
C TYR A 66 10.69 -2.88 -11.43
N GLY A 67 11.61 -3.25 -10.56
CA GLY A 67 11.42 -3.29 -9.11
C GLY A 67 12.32 -2.26 -8.45
N GLN A 68 12.28 -2.16 -7.14
CA GLN A 68 13.22 -1.37 -6.33
C GLN A 68 14.01 -2.31 -5.41
N ASP A 69 15.30 -2.02 -5.24
CA ASP A 69 16.14 -2.69 -4.23
C ASP A 69 16.01 -2.01 -2.85
N ASP A 70 16.74 -2.52 -1.85
CA ASP A 70 16.73 -1.99 -0.47
C ASP A 70 17.25 -0.55 -0.36
N SER A 71 17.90 -0.01 -1.40
CA SER A 71 18.28 1.40 -1.48
C SER A 71 17.23 2.26 -2.21
N TYR A 72 16.11 1.66 -2.59
CA TYR A 72 15.02 2.23 -3.38
C TYR A 72 15.42 2.63 -4.81
N ALA A 73 16.54 2.12 -5.30
CA ALA A 73 16.96 2.30 -6.68
C ALA A 73 16.20 1.36 -7.61
N ALA A 74 15.77 1.88 -8.77
CA ALA A 74 15.07 1.08 -9.76
C ALA A 74 15.99 0.02 -10.37
N GLN A 75 15.54 -1.23 -10.39
CA GLN A 75 16.23 -2.39 -10.95
C GLN A 75 15.36 -3.08 -12.00
N PRO A 76 15.91 -3.55 -13.13
CA PRO A 76 15.14 -4.28 -14.12
C PRO A 76 14.46 -5.52 -13.51
N GLN A 77 13.16 -5.74 -13.79
CA GLN A 77 12.40 -6.90 -13.30
C GLN A 77 11.85 -7.73 -14.47
N MET A 78 10.77 -7.31 -15.16
CA MET A 78 10.29 -7.97 -16.37
C MET A 78 11.14 -7.60 -17.59
N VAL A 79 11.78 -6.44 -17.57
CA VAL A 79 12.71 -6.06 -18.66
C VAL A 79 14.03 -6.81 -18.52
N GLU A 80 14.58 -7.25 -19.63
CA GLU A 80 15.94 -7.80 -19.74
C GLU A 80 16.96 -6.68 -19.52
N GLY A 81 16.74 -5.54 -20.19
CA GLY A 81 17.54 -4.34 -20.11
C GLY A 81 16.87 -3.18 -20.85
N ALA A 82 17.48 -2.01 -20.74
CA ALA A 82 17.05 -0.81 -21.43
C ALA A 82 18.25 -0.07 -22.02
N THR A 83 18.03 0.63 -23.15
CA THR A 83 18.98 1.58 -23.74
C THR A 83 18.30 2.93 -23.89
N THR A 84 19.09 4.00 -23.78
CA THR A 84 18.65 5.36 -24.08
C THR A 84 19.61 5.98 -25.10
N ASP A 85 19.09 6.84 -25.96
CA ASP A 85 19.91 7.59 -26.91
C ASP A 85 20.68 8.74 -26.22
N ALA A 86 21.56 9.37 -26.99
CA ALA A 86 22.51 10.35 -26.45
C ALA A 86 21.84 11.63 -25.89
N ASP A 87 20.65 11.99 -26.40
CA ASP A 87 19.89 13.16 -25.94
C ASP A 87 18.86 12.81 -24.84
N GLY A 88 18.80 11.54 -24.44
CA GLY A 88 17.92 11.05 -23.37
C GLY A 88 16.43 11.06 -23.71
N LYS A 89 16.06 11.17 -24.99
CA LYS A 89 14.67 11.29 -25.44
C LYS A 89 14.08 10.01 -26.02
N GLN A 90 14.90 8.99 -26.29
CA GLN A 90 14.38 7.69 -26.68
C GLN A 90 14.85 6.62 -25.71
N TRP A 91 13.90 5.90 -25.12
CA TRP A 91 14.17 4.71 -24.34
C TRP A 91 13.65 3.49 -25.07
N THR A 92 14.49 2.45 -25.15
CA THR A 92 14.12 1.14 -25.69
C THR A 92 14.27 0.11 -24.59
N LEU A 93 13.15 -0.52 -24.20
CA LEU A 93 13.09 -1.53 -23.18
C LEU A 93 12.80 -2.89 -23.84
N LYS A 94 13.53 -3.92 -23.45
CA LYS A 94 13.35 -5.28 -23.97
C LYS A 94 12.85 -6.20 -22.88
N LEU A 95 11.74 -6.91 -23.10
CA LEU A 95 11.20 -7.90 -22.18
C LEU A 95 12.07 -9.16 -22.13
N ARG A 96 12.17 -9.79 -20.95
CA ARG A 96 12.78 -11.12 -20.78
C ARG A 96 11.97 -12.18 -21.53
N ASP A 97 12.62 -13.28 -21.87
CA ASP A 97 11.95 -14.42 -22.49
C ASP A 97 11.06 -15.20 -21.52
N GLY A 98 10.01 -15.80 -22.06
CA GLY A 98 9.19 -16.79 -21.38
C GLY A 98 8.26 -16.23 -20.31
N LEU A 99 8.00 -14.93 -20.29
CA LEU A 99 7.00 -14.32 -19.41
C LEU A 99 5.59 -14.74 -19.83
N LYS A 100 4.78 -15.17 -18.86
CA LYS A 100 3.39 -15.60 -19.08
C LYS A 100 2.44 -14.94 -18.09
N PHE A 101 1.22 -14.75 -18.52
CA PHE A 101 0.10 -14.45 -17.65
C PHE A 101 -0.48 -15.72 -16.99
N HIS A 102 -1.28 -15.55 -15.95
CA HIS A 102 -1.91 -16.64 -15.20
C HIS A 102 -2.88 -17.49 -16.02
N ASP A 103 -3.37 -16.98 -17.14
CA ASP A 103 -4.19 -17.70 -18.11
C ASP A 103 -3.38 -18.50 -19.14
N GLY A 104 -2.04 -18.49 -19.01
CA GLY A 104 -1.10 -19.20 -19.87
C GLY A 104 -0.69 -18.42 -21.12
N THR A 105 -1.29 -17.28 -21.42
CA THR A 105 -0.90 -16.45 -22.57
C THR A 105 0.45 -15.75 -22.33
N PRO A 106 1.27 -15.52 -23.38
CA PRO A 106 2.54 -14.82 -23.24
C PRO A 106 2.29 -13.35 -22.88
N VAL A 107 3.20 -12.77 -22.08
CA VAL A 107 3.24 -11.31 -21.86
C VAL A 107 3.95 -10.68 -23.04
N LEU A 108 3.29 -9.74 -23.70
CA LEU A 108 3.79 -9.04 -24.88
C LEU A 108 3.99 -7.55 -24.61
N ALA A 109 4.84 -6.90 -25.39
CA ALA A 109 5.12 -5.47 -25.24
C ALA A 109 3.85 -4.61 -25.37
N ARG A 110 2.87 -5.01 -26.19
CA ARG A 110 1.56 -4.31 -26.28
C ARG A 110 0.76 -4.33 -24.99
N ASP A 111 0.86 -5.41 -24.20
CA ASP A 111 0.23 -5.49 -22.87
C ASP A 111 0.84 -4.45 -21.93
N CYS A 112 2.17 -4.33 -21.97
CA CYS A 112 2.89 -3.34 -21.18
C CYS A 112 2.52 -1.91 -21.59
N VAL A 113 2.47 -1.61 -22.90
CA VAL A 113 2.05 -0.30 -23.43
C VAL A 113 0.66 0.07 -22.91
N ALA A 114 -0.31 -0.83 -23.06
CA ALA A 114 -1.68 -0.59 -22.61
C ALA A 114 -1.77 -0.41 -21.08
N SER A 115 -1.02 -1.22 -20.32
CA SER A 115 -0.95 -1.13 -18.86
C SER A 115 -0.38 0.21 -18.38
N ILE A 116 0.72 0.65 -18.98
CA ILE A 116 1.36 1.95 -18.67
C ILE A 116 0.43 3.10 -18.99
N GLN A 117 -0.24 3.07 -20.14
CA GLN A 117 -1.19 4.11 -20.55
C GLN A 117 -2.38 4.21 -19.58
N ARG A 118 -2.93 3.06 -19.13
CA ARG A 118 -4.00 3.01 -18.14
C ARG A 118 -3.54 3.54 -16.78
N TRP A 119 -2.41 3.07 -16.28
CA TRP A 119 -1.80 3.49 -15.02
C TRP A 119 -1.48 5.00 -15.01
N GLY A 120 -0.91 5.54 -16.09
CA GLY A 120 -0.56 6.95 -16.24
C GLY A 120 -1.75 7.92 -16.15
N LYS A 121 -3.00 7.43 -16.26
CA LYS A 121 -4.20 8.25 -16.03
C LYS A 121 -4.59 8.37 -14.55
N ARG A 122 -4.05 7.51 -13.69
CA ARG A 122 -4.44 7.39 -12.27
C ARG A 122 -3.33 7.78 -11.30
N ASP A 123 -2.09 7.50 -11.67
CA ASP A 123 -0.91 7.73 -10.83
C ASP A 123 -0.23 9.07 -11.16
N ALA A 124 0.27 9.76 -10.12
CA ALA A 124 0.91 11.08 -10.30
C ALA A 124 2.24 10.98 -11.05
N PHE A 125 3.05 9.95 -10.73
CA PHE A 125 4.33 9.74 -11.40
C PHE A 125 4.12 9.22 -12.83
N GLY A 126 3.17 8.31 -12.99
CA GLY A 126 2.73 7.85 -14.30
C GLY A 126 2.21 8.99 -15.18
N GLY A 127 1.43 9.90 -14.61
CA GLY A 127 0.96 11.11 -15.29
C GLY A 127 2.11 12.02 -15.74
N ALA A 128 3.13 12.21 -14.90
CA ALA A 128 4.31 12.99 -15.27
C ALA A 128 5.13 12.33 -16.40
N LEU A 129 5.32 11.00 -16.33
CA LEU A 129 5.96 10.23 -17.40
C LEU A 129 5.18 10.36 -18.71
N MET A 130 3.87 10.17 -18.69
CA MET A 130 3.04 10.26 -19.91
C MET A 130 2.96 11.68 -20.46
N ALA A 131 3.02 12.71 -19.64
CA ALA A 131 3.11 14.10 -20.09
C ALA A 131 4.43 14.40 -20.81
N ALA A 132 5.54 13.78 -20.37
CA ALA A 132 6.84 13.86 -21.04
C ALA A 132 6.93 13.00 -22.29
N THR A 133 6.03 12.02 -22.46
CA THR A 133 6.01 11.08 -23.59
C THR A 133 5.31 11.69 -24.80
N ASP A 134 5.94 11.59 -25.96
CA ASP A 134 5.35 11.89 -27.25
C ASP A 134 4.69 10.63 -27.82
N GLU A 135 5.43 9.53 -27.87
CA GLU A 135 4.95 8.23 -28.35
C GLU A 135 5.41 7.10 -27.41
N LEU A 136 4.50 6.19 -27.10
CA LEU A 136 4.78 4.91 -26.46
C LEU A 136 4.26 3.81 -27.36
N SER A 137 5.15 2.98 -27.89
CA SER A 137 4.85 1.95 -28.90
C SER A 137 5.51 0.60 -28.58
N ALA A 138 4.99 -0.44 -29.22
CA ALA A 138 5.50 -1.80 -29.21
C ALA A 138 5.79 -2.23 -30.65
N PRO A 139 7.02 -2.00 -31.18
CA PRO A 139 7.35 -2.33 -32.56
C PRO A 139 7.39 -3.85 -32.83
N ASP A 140 7.60 -4.64 -31.78
CA ASP A 140 7.50 -6.10 -31.81
C ASP A 140 6.96 -6.64 -30.47
N ASP A 141 6.86 -7.96 -30.35
CA ASP A 141 6.25 -8.60 -29.17
C ASP A 141 7.05 -8.41 -27.87
N ARG A 142 8.30 -7.99 -27.92
CA ARG A 142 9.19 -7.88 -26.74
C ARG A 142 9.80 -6.50 -26.53
N THR A 143 9.63 -5.59 -27.46
CA THR A 143 10.27 -4.27 -27.42
C THR A 143 9.25 -3.18 -27.16
N LEU A 144 9.50 -2.36 -26.13
CA LEU A 144 8.78 -1.12 -25.88
C LEU A 144 9.69 0.05 -26.24
N VAL A 145 9.14 1.06 -26.92
CA VAL A 145 9.85 2.29 -27.26
C VAL A 145 9.08 3.48 -26.71
N PHE A 146 9.75 4.28 -25.88
CA PHE A 146 9.30 5.61 -25.49
C PHE A 146 10.04 6.64 -26.34
N ARG A 147 9.33 7.51 -27.01
CA ARG A 147 9.82 8.77 -27.56
C ARG A 147 9.33 9.90 -26.67
N LEU A 148 10.25 10.69 -26.15
CA LEU A 148 9.97 11.72 -25.17
C LEU A 148 10.12 13.11 -25.79
N LYS A 149 9.25 14.04 -25.38
CA LYS A 149 9.33 15.48 -25.73
C LYS A 149 10.56 16.14 -25.09
N LYS A 150 10.94 15.68 -23.91
CA LYS A 150 12.12 16.10 -23.16
C LYS A 150 12.72 14.88 -22.42
N PRO A 151 14.01 14.90 -22.05
CA PRO A 151 14.60 13.82 -21.26
C PRO A 151 13.81 13.56 -19.97
N PHE A 152 13.65 12.28 -19.63
CA PHE A 152 12.97 11.85 -18.39
C PHE A 152 13.80 10.72 -17.74
N PRO A 153 14.88 11.06 -17.02
CA PRO A 153 15.80 10.06 -16.46
C PRO A 153 15.14 9.18 -15.40
N LEU A 154 14.02 9.62 -14.81
CA LEU A 154 13.24 8.89 -13.79
C LEU A 154 12.27 7.83 -14.38
N LEU A 155 12.39 7.49 -15.68
CA LEU A 155 11.52 6.49 -16.32
C LEU A 155 11.58 5.11 -15.63
N PRO A 156 12.77 4.55 -15.29
CA PRO A 156 12.84 3.31 -14.53
C PRO A 156 12.19 3.41 -13.14
N ASP A 157 12.39 4.53 -12.44
CA ASP A 157 11.81 4.78 -11.12
C ASP A 157 10.28 4.85 -11.17
N ALA A 158 9.73 5.47 -12.22
CA ALA A 158 8.29 5.53 -12.44
C ALA A 158 7.70 4.13 -12.65
N LEU A 159 8.31 3.32 -13.51
CA LEU A 159 7.85 1.96 -13.84
C LEU A 159 8.13 0.93 -12.73
N GLY A 160 9.04 1.24 -11.81
CA GLY A 160 9.41 0.43 -10.64
C GLY A 160 8.81 0.91 -9.32
N LYS A 161 7.98 1.94 -9.33
CA LYS A 161 7.36 2.51 -8.14
C LYS A 161 6.70 1.43 -7.27
N THR A 162 6.95 1.47 -5.95
CA THR A 162 6.51 0.45 -4.98
C THR A 162 5.48 0.93 -3.97
N GLY A 163 5.21 2.22 -3.90
CA GLY A 163 4.16 2.78 -3.05
C GLY A 163 2.75 2.36 -3.50
N SER A 164 1.78 3.22 -3.28
CA SER A 164 0.42 2.99 -3.79
C SER A 164 0.35 3.13 -5.33
N ASN A 165 -0.69 2.57 -5.95
CA ASN A 165 -0.93 2.63 -7.40
C ASN A 165 0.27 2.21 -8.26
N ILE A 166 0.73 0.97 -8.08
CA ILE A 166 1.86 0.42 -8.84
C ILE A 166 1.55 0.27 -10.34
N CYS A 167 2.59 0.34 -11.18
CA CYS A 167 2.49 0.06 -12.62
C CYS A 167 2.42 -1.46 -12.88
N ALA A 168 1.29 -2.08 -12.48
CA ALA A 168 1.05 -3.50 -12.67
C ALA A 168 0.84 -3.83 -14.15
N ILE A 169 1.53 -4.86 -14.66
CA ILE A 169 1.36 -5.33 -16.04
C ILE A 169 0.22 -6.36 -16.09
N ILE A 170 -0.80 -6.04 -16.89
CA ILE A 170 -2.00 -6.87 -17.10
C ILE A 170 -2.22 -7.10 -18.61
N PRO A 171 -2.99 -8.13 -19.01
CA PRO A 171 -3.33 -8.34 -20.42
C PRO A 171 -3.95 -7.09 -21.06
N GLU A 172 -3.59 -6.81 -22.30
CA GLU A 172 -4.09 -5.65 -23.07
C GLU A 172 -5.62 -5.54 -23.04
N ARG A 173 -6.33 -6.68 -23.14
CA ARG A 173 -7.80 -6.73 -23.07
C ARG A 173 -8.36 -6.14 -21.77
N LEU A 174 -7.66 -6.33 -20.65
CA LEU A 174 -8.02 -5.77 -19.36
C LEU A 174 -7.50 -4.33 -19.21
N ALA A 175 -6.30 -4.06 -19.72
CA ALA A 175 -5.69 -2.73 -19.68
C ALA A 175 -6.46 -1.69 -20.51
N LYS A 176 -7.24 -2.10 -21.51
CA LYS A 176 -8.15 -1.24 -22.28
C LYS A 176 -9.43 -0.84 -21.53
N THR A 177 -9.69 -1.42 -20.35
CA THR A 177 -10.76 -0.96 -19.46
C THR A 177 -10.50 0.50 -19.08
N ASP A 178 -11.55 1.32 -19.10
CA ASP A 178 -11.47 2.72 -18.69
C ASP A 178 -10.77 2.84 -17.32
N PRO A 179 -9.76 3.73 -17.17
CA PRO A 179 -8.98 3.84 -15.95
C PRO A 179 -9.81 4.25 -14.71
N PHE A 180 -11.01 4.79 -14.91
CA PHE A 180 -11.98 5.12 -13.86
C PHE A 180 -13.05 4.04 -13.64
N THR A 181 -12.86 2.87 -14.26
CA THR A 181 -13.65 1.65 -14.05
C THR A 181 -12.74 0.55 -13.49
N GLN A 182 -13.17 -0.13 -12.42
CA GLN A 182 -12.36 -1.18 -11.79
C GLN A 182 -12.27 -2.41 -12.71
N VAL A 183 -11.05 -2.95 -12.84
CA VAL A 183 -10.83 -4.30 -13.34
C VAL A 183 -11.05 -5.27 -12.18
N THR A 184 -11.92 -6.25 -12.37
CA THR A 184 -12.27 -7.27 -11.36
C THR A 184 -11.70 -8.64 -11.68
N GLU A 185 -11.30 -8.88 -12.92
CA GLU A 185 -10.62 -10.10 -13.34
C GLU A 185 -9.12 -10.00 -13.01
N MET A 186 -8.65 -10.89 -12.13
CA MET A 186 -7.28 -10.85 -11.61
C MET A 186 -6.36 -11.80 -12.38
N VAL A 187 -6.06 -11.46 -13.64
CA VAL A 187 -5.07 -12.14 -14.47
C VAL A 187 -3.80 -11.29 -14.52
N GLY A 188 -2.78 -11.73 -13.83
CA GLY A 188 -1.46 -11.10 -13.78
C GLY A 188 -0.36 -12.03 -14.23
N SER A 189 0.88 -11.61 -14.06
CA SER A 189 2.11 -12.36 -14.39
C SER A 189 3.02 -12.53 -13.16
N GLY A 190 2.50 -12.30 -11.96
CA GLY A 190 3.22 -12.42 -10.70
C GLY A 190 3.37 -13.87 -10.22
N PRO A 191 4.12 -14.08 -9.10
CA PRO A 191 4.46 -15.41 -8.62
C PRO A 191 3.27 -16.20 -8.05
N TYR A 192 2.15 -15.55 -7.75
CA TYR A 192 0.95 -16.19 -7.22
C TYR A 192 -0.28 -15.79 -8.01
N ARG A 193 -1.18 -16.75 -8.23
CA ARG A 193 -2.46 -16.56 -8.90
C ARG A 193 -3.57 -16.39 -7.86
N PHE A 194 -4.40 -15.37 -8.03
CA PHE A 194 -5.58 -15.12 -7.22
C PHE A 194 -6.65 -16.19 -7.45
N LEU A 195 -7.27 -16.68 -6.39
CA LEU A 195 -8.34 -17.68 -6.42
C LEU A 195 -9.68 -16.99 -6.17
N ALA A 196 -10.32 -16.54 -7.25
CA ALA A 196 -11.54 -15.73 -7.17
C ALA A 196 -12.70 -16.45 -6.48
N ASP A 197 -12.86 -17.76 -6.77
CA ASP A 197 -13.94 -18.59 -6.22
C ASP A 197 -13.79 -18.88 -4.72
N GLU A 198 -12.60 -18.59 -4.15
CA GLU A 198 -12.32 -18.79 -2.73
C GLU A 198 -12.30 -17.48 -1.93
N ARG A 199 -12.54 -16.35 -2.59
CA ARG A 199 -12.64 -15.08 -1.90
C ARG A 199 -13.98 -14.98 -1.19
N VAL A 200 -13.90 -14.72 0.13
CA VAL A 200 -15.05 -14.38 0.98
C VAL A 200 -14.78 -12.98 1.52
N PRO A 201 -15.45 -11.93 0.99
CA PRO A 201 -15.26 -10.54 1.44
C PRO A 201 -15.42 -10.43 2.96
N GLY A 202 -14.53 -9.67 3.60
CA GLY A 202 -14.50 -9.49 5.06
C GLY A 202 -13.93 -10.69 5.84
N SER A 203 -13.55 -11.79 5.18
CA SER A 203 -13.12 -13.01 5.87
C SER A 203 -11.83 -13.62 5.29
N ARG A 204 -11.83 -13.95 4.01
CA ARG A 204 -10.73 -14.73 3.43
C ARG A 204 -10.41 -14.38 1.99
N VAL A 205 -9.12 -14.42 1.67
CA VAL A 205 -8.58 -14.37 0.30
C VAL A 205 -7.52 -15.45 0.15
N ALA A 206 -7.45 -16.10 -1.01
CA ALA A 206 -6.49 -17.17 -1.26
C ALA A 206 -5.76 -16.99 -2.60
N TYR A 207 -4.51 -17.46 -2.62
CA TYR A 207 -3.63 -17.42 -3.78
C TYR A 207 -2.93 -18.76 -3.95
N ALA A 208 -2.80 -19.24 -5.17
CA ALA A 208 -2.03 -20.42 -5.51
C ALA A 208 -0.73 -20.03 -6.21
N ARG A 209 0.35 -20.77 -5.96
CA ARG A 209 1.61 -20.60 -6.69
C ARG A 209 1.37 -20.71 -8.19
N PHE A 210 1.94 -19.81 -8.96
CA PHE A 210 1.94 -19.89 -10.42
C PHE A 210 3.16 -20.70 -10.88
N ALA A 211 2.91 -21.93 -11.34
CA ALA A 211 3.98 -22.87 -11.69
C ALA A 211 4.85 -22.39 -12.88
N ASP A 212 4.23 -21.65 -13.81
CA ASP A 212 4.91 -21.11 -14.99
C ASP A 212 5.59 -19.76 -14.74
N TYR A 213 5.54 -19.24 -13.50
CA TYR A 213 6.26 -18.00 -13.17
C TYR A 213 7.76 -18.15 -13.42
N ARG A 214 8.32 -17.19 -14.10
CA ARG A 214 9.76 -17.12 -14.41
C ARG A 214 10.46 -16.12 -13.50
N PRO A 215 11.06 -16.52 -12.37
CA PRO A 215 11.92 -15.63 -11.58
C PRO A 215 13.00 -15.02 -12.44
N ARG A 216 13.47 -13.81 -12.08
CA ARG A 216 14.63 -13.23 -12.76
C ARG A 216 15.87 -14.08 -12.49
N ASP A 217 16.64 -14.34 -13.53
CA ASP A 217 17.89 -15.08 -13.40
C ASP A 217 18.98 -14.19 -12.76
N GLY A 218 19.72 -14.78 -11.81
CA GLY A 218 20.86 -14.12 -11.15
C GLY A 218 20.45 -13.01 -10.18
N GLY A 219 21.44 -12.47 -9.47
CA GLY A 219 21.26 -11.46 -8.45
C GLY A 219 20.71 -12.00 -7.12
N THR A 220 20.53 -11.09 -6.18
CA THR A 220 19.93 -11.36 -4.86
C THR A 220 18.58 -10.68 -4.80
N ALA A 221 17.60 -11.36 -4.23
CA ALA A 221 16.31 -10.71 -3.95
C ALA A 221 16.52 -9.56 -2.96
N SER A 222 16.03 -8.40 -3.31
CA SER A 222 16.14 -7.18 -2.54
C SER A 222 14.88 -6.37 -2.76
N PHE A 223 14.09 -6.19 -1.71
CA PHE A 223 12.78 -5.57 -1.71
C PHE A 223 11.88 -6.11 -2.85
N THR A 224 11.55 -5.32 -3.89
CA THR A 224 10.73 -5.77 -5.03
C THR A 224 11.55 -6.17 -6.25
N ALA A 225 12.87 -6.08 -6.18
CA ALA A 225 13.79 -6.45 -7.25
C ALA A 225 14.42 -7.84 -7.07
N GLY A 226 14.96 -8.37 -8.15
CA GLY A 226 15.68 -9.65 -8.18
C GLY A 226 14.74 -10.87 -8.29
N PRO A 227 15.27 -12.09 -8.00
CA PRO A 227 14.50 -13.32 -8.14
C PRO A 227 13.36 -13.41 -7.10
N LYS A 228 12.12 -13.54 -7.57
CA LYS A 228 10.93 -13.74 -6.74
C LYS A 228 10.59 -15.24 -6.71
N ILE A 229 10.96 -15.93 -5.64
CA ILE A 229 10.79 -17.38 -5.52
C ILE A 229 9.56 -17.69 -4.67
N ALA A 230 8.54 -18.31 -5.25
CA ALA A 230 7.35 -18.76 -4.55
C ALA A 230 7.62 -20.14 -3.88
N ASN A 231 7.99 -20.14 -2.59
CA ASN A 231 8.28 -21.38 -1.85
C ASN A 231 7.04 -22.06 -1.27
N PHE A 232 5.94 -21.34 -1.09
CA PHE A 232 4.67 -21.89 -0.65
C PHE A 232 3.79 -22.22 -1.87
N ASP A 233 3.05 -23.31 -1.79
CA ASP A 233 2.10 -23.71 -2.84
C ASP A 233 0.84 -22.85 -2.79
N ARG A 234 0.58 -22.28 -1.59
CA ARG A 234 -0.61 -21.48 -1.30
C ARG A 234 -0.33 -20.41 -0.27
N VAL A 235 -0.92 -19.24 -0.45
CA VAL A 235 -0.98 -18.15 0.53
C VAL A 235 -2.45 -17.88 0.85
N GLU A 236 -2.79 -17.85 2.14
CA GLU A 236 -4.14 -17.56 2.63
C GLU A 236 -4.11 -16.32 3.50
N TRP A 237 -4.92 -15.34 3.16
CA TRP A 237 -5.17 -14.17 4.00
C TRP A 237 -6.46 -14.40 4.77
N ASN A 238 -6.37 -14.31 6.09
CA ASN A 238 -7.49 -14.50 7.00
C ASN A 238 -7.70 -13.19 7.76
N VAL A 239 -8.83 -12.53 7.51
CA VAL A 239 -9.19 -11.29 8.18
C VAL A 239 -9.68 -11.63 9.58
N ILE A 240 -8.99 -11.17 10.60
CA ILE A 240 -9.34 -11.37 12.01
C ILE A 240 -9.45 -9.98 12.66
N PRO A 241 -10.64 -9.38 12.71
CA PRO A 241 -10.82 -8.01 13.18
C PRO A 241 -10.53 -7.81 14.68
N ASP A 242 -10.79 -8.84 15.51
CA ASP A 242 -10.49 -8.81 16.93
C ASP A 242 -9.02 -9.13 17.20
N SER A 243 -8.29 -8.15 17.73
CA SER A 243 -6.85 -8.26 17.93
C SER A 243 -6.44 -9.30 18.99
N ALA A 244 -7.29 -9.57 20.00
CA ALA A 244 -7.03 -10.60 21.00
C ALA A 244 -7.16 -11.99 20.38
N THR A 245 -8.16 -12.20 19.53
CA THR A 245 -8.34 -13.42 18.74
C THR A 245 -7.15 -13.62 17.78
N ALA A 246 -6.70 -12.56 17.10
CA ALA A 246 -5.54 -12.62 16.22
C ALA A 246 -4.25 -13.02 16.98
N ALA A 247 -4.03 -12.45 18.17
CA ALA A 247 -2.90 -12.82 19.02
C ALA A 247 -2.97 -14.29 19.47
N GLY A 248 -4.17 -14.77 19.87
CA GLY A 248 -4.40 -16.18 20.20
C GLY A 248 -4.10 -17.12 19.02
N ALA A 249 -4.52 -16.76 17.81
CA ALA A 249 -4.25 -17.52 16.59
C ALA A 249 -2.75 -17.58 16.24
N MET A 250 -2.00 -16.50 16.49
CA MET A 250 -0.54 -16.50 16.36
C MET A 250 0.13 -17.42 17.40
N GLN A 251 -0.26 -17.31 18.68
CA GLN A 251 0.34 -18.11 19.77
C GLN A 251 0.00 -19.60 19.67
N SER A 252 -1.22 -19.96 19.24
CA SER A 252 -1.61 -21.36 18.99
C SER A 252 -0.91 -21.96 17.78
N GLY A 253 -0.31 -21.11 16.90
CA GLY A 253 0.29 -21.54 15.65
C GLY A 253 -0.73 -21.78 14.52
N GLU A 254 -1.96 -21.35 14.67
CA GLU A 254 -2.96 -21.39 13.61
C GLU A 254 -2.60 -20.45 12.46
N MET A 255 -2.08 -19.24 12.75
CA MET A 255 -1.56 -18.27 11.80
C MET A 255 -0.04 -18.25 11.81
N ASP A 256 0.57 -17.91 10.66
CA ASP A 256 2.01 -17.90 10.48
C ASP A 256 2.61 -16.50 10.55
N TRP A 257 1.85 -15.49 10.09
CA TRP A 257 2.33 -14.12 9.96
C TRP A 257 1.17 -13.13 10.14
N TRP A 258 1.35 -12.14 11.01
CA TRP A 258 0.39 -11.04 11.24
C TRP A 258 1.05 -9.72 10.84
N GLU A 259 0.45 -9.02 9.86
CA GLU A 259 1.02 -7.82 9.27
C GLU A 259 1.22 -6.71 10.30
N ASN A 260 0.17 -6.33 11.02
CA ASN A 260 0.16 -5.14 11.87
C ASN A 260 -0.49 -5.41 13.23
N PRO A 261 0.18 -6.13 14.16
CA PRO A 261 -0.30 -6.25 15.51
C PRO A 261 -0.33 -4.90 16.24
N PRO A 262 -1.37 -4.58 17.01
CA PRO A 262 -1.42 -3.37 17.83
C PRO A 262 -0.29 -3.28 18.85
N GLY A 263 0.14 -2.05 19.17
CA GLY A 263 1.30 -1.79 20.03
C GLY A 263 1.20 -2.38 21.44
N ASP A 264 0.00 -2.43 22.01
CA ASP A 264 -0.28 -3.00 23.34
C ASP A 264 -0.13 -4.52 23.38
N LEU A 265 -0.27 -5.22 22.25
CA LEU A 265 -0.08 -6.68 22.17
C LEU A 265 1.38 -7.08 21.85
N LEU A 266 2.25 -6.17 21.44
CA LEU A 266 3.64 -6.48 21.12
C LEU A 266 4.41 -7.10 22.29
N PRO A 267 4.26 -6.66 23.57
CA PRO A 267 4.92 -7.32 24.69
C PRO A 267 4.48 -8.77 24.89
N LEU A 268 3.21 -9.09 24.63
CA LEU A 268 2.68 -10.45 24.69
C LEU A 268 3.31 -11.33 23.60
N LEU A 269 3.32 -10.86 22.35
CA LEU A 269 3.88 -11.61 21.21
C LEU A 269 5.39 -11.79 21.33
N ARG A 270 6.13 -10.79 21.85
CA ARG A 270 7.59 -10.88 22.07
C ARG A 270 8.01 -11.90 23.13
N ARG A 271 7.11 -12.25 24.09
CA ARG A 271 7.38 -13.28 25.11
C ARG A 271 7.24 -14.69 24.58
N ASP A 272 6.54 -14.87 23.46
CA ASP A 272 6.40 -16.20 22.85
C ASP A 272 7.66 -16.51 22.02
N GLY A 273 8.45 -17.48 22.48
CA GLY A 273 9.70 -17.89 21.82
C GLY A 273 9.50 -18.49 20.42
N LYS A 274 8.26 -18.77 20.01
CA LYS A 274 7.93 -19.25 18.67
C LYS A 274 7.64 -18.10 17.68
N LEU A 275 7.55 -16.88 18.19
CA LEU A 275 7.23 -15.69 17.38
C LEU A 275 8.42 -14.73 17.36
N LYS A 276 8.59 -14.08 16.21
CA LYS A 276 9.48 -12.95 16.03
C LYS A 276 8.65 -11.71 15.75
N VAL A 277 8.94 -10.61 16.45
CA VAL A 277 8.34 -9.29 16.24
C VAL A 277 9.43 -8.36 15.74
N ALA A 278 9.27 -7.81 14.55
CA ALA A 278 10.28 -6.96 13.90
C ALA A 278 9.63 -5.84 13.07
N VAL A 279 10.29 -4.70 13.01
CA VAL A 279 10.00 -3.66 12.02
C VAL A 279 10.65 -4.09 10.72
N GLN A 280 9.85 -4.32 9.68
CA GLN A 280 10.32 -4.71 8.35
C GLN A 280 10.45 -3.52 7.41
N ASP A 281 9.58 -2.52 7.52
CA ASP A 281 9.62 -1.32 6.70
C ASP A 281 10.34 -0.18 7.44
N PRO A 282 11.60 0.14 7.09
CA PRO A 282 12.36 1.20 7.73
C PRO A 282 11.86 2.60 7.36
N THR A 283 11.00 2.75 6.33
CA THR A 283 10.41 4.03 5.96
C THR A 283 9.19 4.39 6.82
N GLY A 284 8.58 3.38 7.46
CA GLY A 284 7.43 3.55 8.32
C GLY A 284 6.22 4.18 7.63
N PHE A 285 5.37 4.80 8.43
CA PHE A 285 4.14 5.43 7.98
C PHE A 285 4.02 6.84 8.54
N LEU A 286 3.65 7.81 7.73
CA LEU A 286 3.37 9.19 8.12
C LEU A 286 1.87 9.36 8.32
N GLY A 287 1.46 9.77 9.53
CA GLY A 287 0.05 10.03 9.85
C GLY A 287 -0.41 11.37 9.28
N TYR A 288 -1.63 11.40 8.74
CA TYR A 288 -2.22 12.60 8.14
C TYR A 288 -3.65 12.81 8.59
N MET A 289 -3.96 14.08 8.92
CA MET A 289 -5.31 14.60 8.92
C MET A 289 -5.53 15.32 7.58
N ARG A 290 -6.47 14.84 6.76
CA ARG A 290 -6.70 15.31 5.39
C ARG A 290 -7.99 16.10 5.30
N PRO A 291 -7.93 17.44 5.09
CA PRO A 291 -9.11 18.28 4.89
C PRO A 291 -9.67 18.18 3.47
N ASN A 292 -10.96 18.45 3.35
CA ASN A 292 -11.69 18.57 2.09
C ASN A 292 -11.83 20.04 1.70
N PHE A 293 -11.15 20.45 0.65
CA PHE A 293 -11.12 21.85 0.18
C PHE A 293 -12.41 22.29 -0.55
N LEU A 294 -13.32 21.36 -0.81
CA LEU A 294 -14.53 21.68 -1.57
C LEU A 294 -15.61 22.37 -0.70
N TYR A 295 -15.51 22.25 0.62
CA TYR A 295 -16.61 22.65 1.51
C TYR A 295 -16.12 23.38 2.77
N PRO A 296 -16.93 24.34 3.30
CA PRO A 296 -16.67 24.97 4.58
C PRO A 296 -16.57 23.93 5.72
N PRO A 297 -15.72 24.19 6.73
CA PRO A 297 -14.86 25.36 6.87
C PRO A 297 -13.48 25.18 6.24
N PHE A 298 -13.17 24.00 5.65
CA PHE A 298 -11.84 23.68 5.13
C PHE A 298 -11.56 24.23 3.72
N ASP A 299 -12.53 24.81 3.02
CA ASP A 299 -12.31 25.63 1.82
C ASP A 299 -11.58 26.95 2.16
N ASN A 300 -11.67 27.41 3.43
CA ASN A 300 -11.05 28.63 3.91
C ASN A 300 -9.60 28.40 4.37
N PRO A 301 -8.59 28.97 3.70
CA PRO A 301 -7.19 28.80 4.09
C PRO A 301 -6.87 29.38 5.48
N ALA A 302 -7.58 30.44 5.95
CA ALA A 302 -7.38 30.98 7.28
C ALA A 302 -7.80 29.97 8.36
N PHE A 303 -8.90 29.23 8.14
CA PHE A 303 -9.33 28.17 9.04
C PHE A 303 -8.29 27.02 9.09
N ARG A 304 -7.82 26.58 7.93
CA ARG A 304 -6.82 25.50 7.87
C ARG A 304 -5.53 25.90 8.60
N ARG A 305 -5.00 27.10 8.36
CA ARG A 305 -3.80 27.60 9.05
C ARG A 305 -3.98 27.76 10.54
N ALA A 306 -5.17 28.18 10.99
CA ALA A 306 -5.45 28.35 12.41
C ALA A 306 -5.29 27.05 13.22
N LEU A 307 -5.59 25.90 12.61
CA LEU A 307 -5.49 24.60 13.28
C LEU A 307 -4.06 24.04 13.35
N LEU A 308 -3.16 24.46 12.47
CA LEU A 308 -1.83 23.86 12.32
C LEU A 308 -0.99 23.92 13.61
N PRO A 309 -0.93 25.05 14.36
CA PRO A 309 -0.17 25.13 15.61
C PRO A 309 -0.70 24.25 16.74
N ALA A 310 -1.95 23.74 16.62
CA ALA A 310 -2.52 22.83 17.61
C ALA A 310 -1.99 21.40 17.47
N ILE A 311 -1.38 21.03 16.35
CA ILE A 311 -0.93 19.67 16.06
C ILE A 311 0.29 19.35 16.93
N ASN A 312 0.09 18.62 18.02
CA ASN A 312 1.15 17.99 18.79
C ASN A 312 1.38 16.56 18.29
N GLN A 313 2.38 16.35 17.48
CA GLN A 313 2.66 15.04 16.88
C GLN A 313 2.88 13.94 17.92
N ALA A 314 3.41 14.27 19.11
CA ALA A 314 3.64 13.29 20.18
C ALA A 314 2.33 12.66 20.69
N ASP A 315 1.24 13.43 20.78
CA ASP A 315 -0.07 12.93 21.22
C ASP A 315 -0.61 11.90 20.22
N PHE A 316 -0.54 12.20 18.92
CA PHE A 316 -0.96 11.30 17.85
C PHE A 316 -0.11 10.02 17.81
N MET A 317 1.21 10.17 17.94
CA MET A 317 2.12 9.02 17.88
C MET A 317 2.01 8.13 19.10
N THR A 318 1.80 8.70 20.28
CA THR A 318 1.54 7.92 21.51
C THR A 318 0.27 7.08 21.37
N ALA A 319 -0.78 7.66 20.79
CA ALA A 319 -2.04 6.93 20.56
C ALA A 319 -1.89 5.83 19.48
N ALA A 320 -1.10 6.08 18.43
CA ALA A 320 -0.95 5.16 17.30
C ALA A 320 0.05 4.02 17.53
N ALA A 321 1.20 4.33 18.17
CA ALA A 321 2.35 3.43 18.30
C ALA A 321 2.66 3.04 19.75
N GLY A 322 1.96 3.63 20.73
CA GLY A 322 2.26 3.45 22.15
C GLY A 322 3.46 4.29 22.61
N SER A 323 3.99 3.96 23.78
CA SER A 323 5.05 4.73 24.45
C SER A 323 6.48 4.28 24.12
N ASP A 324 6.67 3.29 23.23
CA ASP A 324 8.00 2.84 22.81
C ASP A 324 8.61 3.89 21.85
N PRO A 325 9.64 4.66 22.27
CA PRO A 325 10.20 5.73 21.45
C PRO A 325 10.89 5.22 20.16
N LYS A 326 11.09 3.91 20.03
CA LYS A 326 11.65 3.30 18.81
C LYS A 326 10.59 3.11 17.72
N LEU A 327 9.33 3.23 18.08
CA LEU A 327 8.22 2.98 17.17
C LEU A 327 7.57 4.26 16.61
N SER A 328 8.10 5.44 16.96
CA SER A 328 7.57 6.69 16.44
C SER A 328 8.62 7.79 16.36
N HIS A 329 8.37 8.76 15.47
CA HIS A 329 9.14 10.00 15.33
C HIS A 329 8.21 11.21 15.25
N THR A 330 8.64 12.31 15.85
CA THR A 330 8.03 13.64 15.77
C THR A 330 8.95 14.59 14.99
N GLY A 331 8.50 15.81 14.74
CA GLY A 331 9.26 16.77 13.93
C GLY A 331 9.20 16.41 12.43
N ILE A 332 8.08 15.80 12.00
CA ILE A 332 7.87 15.33 10.64
C ILE A 332 7.12 16.40 9.84
N GLY A 333 7.68 16.78 8.70
CA GLY A 333 7.04 17.67 7.73
C GLY A 333 6.31 16.93 6.61
N ALA A 334 6.51 17.39 5.38
CA ALA A 334 5.86 16.84 4.20
C ALA A 334 6.53 15.57 3.67
N PHE A 335 7.83 15.39 3.92
CA PHE A 335 8.61 14.29 3.34
C PHE A 335 9.04 13.29 4.41
N CYS A 336 9.16 12.01 4.00
CA CYS A 336 9.69 10.95 4.86
C CYS A 336 11.10 11.31 5.35
N PRO A 337 11.42 11.18 6.66
CA PRO A 337 12.73 11.54 7.21
C PRO A 337 13.92 10.82 6.56
N SER A 338 13.73 9.59 6.09
CA SER A 338 14.77 8.84 5.38
C SER A 338 14.97 9.29 3.93
N SER A 339 14.08 10.13 3.40
CA SER A 339 14.21 10.70 2.06
C SER A 339 15.31 11.78 2.01
N PRO A 340 16.08 11.84 0.92
CA PRO A 340 16.96 12.97 0.68
C PRO A 340 16.21 14.31 0.52
N MET A 341 14.89 14.29 0.36
CA MET A 341 14.03 15.49 0.22
C MET A 341 13.55 16.04 1.58
N ALA A 342 13.81 15.34 2.69
CA ALA A 342 13.44 15.81 4.03
C ALA A 342 14.09 17.18 4.33
N THR A 343 13.32 18.07 4.98
CA THR A 343 13.73 19.45 5.24
C THR A 343 13.04 20.01 6.49
N ASP A 344 13.66 20.97 7.14
CA ASP A 344 13.10 21.69 8.30
C ASP A 344 12.37 22.99 7.90
N ALA A 345 12.21 23.28 6.62
CA ALA A 345 11.58 24.49 6.13
C ALA A 345 10.14 24.62 6.69
N GLY A 346 9.83 25.73 7.34
CA GLY A 346 8.49 26.01 7.90
C GLY A 346 8.11 25.23 9.15
N MET A 347 8.96 24.32 9.67
CA MET A 347 8.64 23.45 10.82
C MET A 347 8.39 24.18 12.14
N ALA A 348 8.76 25.46 12.24
CA ALA A 348 8.53 26.25 13.47
C ALA A 348 7.05 26.27 13.90
N VAL A 349 6.11 26.18 12.96
CA VAL A 349 4.67 26.15 13.26
C VAL A 349 4.23 24.89 13.99
N LEU A 350 4.89 23.75 13.76
CA LEU A 350 4.62 22.49 14.44
C LEU A 350 5.48 22.27 15.68
N ASN A 351 6.67 22.87 15.74
CA ASN A 351 7.63 22.72 16.84
C ASN A 351 7.47 23.81 17.91
N GLY A 352 6.56 24.76 17.71
CA GLY A 352 6.26 25.86 18.63
C GLY A 352 5.38 25.43 19.81
N PRO A 353 5.01 26.36 20.67
CA PRO A 353 4.09 26.10 21.76
C PRO A 353 2.68 25.79 21.21
N HIS A 354 2.07 24.71 21.70
CA HIS A 354 0.71 24.31 21.32
C HIS A 354 -0.32 25.07 22.17
N ASP A 355 -0.39 26.41 21.99
CA ASP A 355 -1.31 27.28 22.72
C ASP A 355 -2.74 27.16 22.18
N LEU A 356 -3.54 26.28 22.79
CA LEU A 356 -4.91 26.00 22.34
C LEU A 356 -5.86 27.18 22.52
N GLU A 357 -5.61 28.11 23.46
CA GLU A 357 -6.44 29.31 23.61
C GLU A 357 -6.22 30.26 22.43
N LYS A 358 -4.95 30.45 22.03
CA LYS A 358 -4.63 31.22 20.83
C LYS A 358 -5.25 30.54 19.59
N VAL A 359 -5.09 29.24 19.42
CA VAL A 359 -5.69 28.51 18.29
C VAL A 359 -7.21 28.67 18.27
N ARG A 360 -7.88 28.59 19.42
CA ARG A 360 -9.32 28.82 19.52
C ARG A 360 -9.71 30.24 19.10
N ALA A 361 -8.92 31.24 19.46
CA ALA A 361 -9.11 32.62 19.01
C ALA A 361 -8.95 32.74 17.48
N ASP A 362 -7.90 32.14 16.93
CA ASP A 362 -7.60 32.15 15.49
C ASP A 362 -8.68 31.40 14.67
N VAL A 363 -9.22 30.29 15.18
CA VAL A 363 -10.36 29.56 14.59
C VAL A 363 -11.59 30.47 14.51
N ARG A 364 -11.92 31.19 15.58
CA ARG A 364 -13.03 32.17 15.53
C ARG A 364 -12.75 33.30 14.56
N ALA A 365 -11.53 33.84 14.56
CA ALA A 365 -11.11 34.94 13.67
C ALA A 365 -11.12 34.53 12.19
N SER A 366 -10.99 33.23 11.88
CA SER A 366 -11.10 32.72 10.52
C SER A 366 -12.49 32.82 9.90
N GLY A 367 -13.51 33.16 10.70
CA GLY A 367 -14.89 33.27 10.26
C GLY A 367 -15.72 32.00 10.45
N TYR A 368 -15.19 30.99 11.13
CA TYR A 368 -15.93 29.77 11.49
C TYR A 368 -17.12 30.08 12.41
N LYS A 369 -18.31 29.60 12.06
CA LYS A 369 -19.57 29.95 12.75
C LYS A 369 -20.17 28.78 13.54
N GLY A 370 -19.46 27.65 13.66
CA GLY A 370 -19.93 26.47 14.39
C GLY A 370 -20.68 25.46 13.52
N GLU A 371 -20.58 25.56 12.19
CA GLU A 371 -21.09 24.55 11.28
C GLU A 371 -20.49 23.17 11.57
N PRO A 372 -21.29 22.07 11.44
CA PRO A 372 -20.79 20.72 11.71
C PRO A 372 -19.65 20.36 10.77
N VAL A 373 -18.60 19.78 11.36
CA VAL A 373 -17.45 19.23 10.65
C VAL A 373 -17.54 17.70 10.68
N VAL A 374 -17.90 17.10 9.55
CA VAL A 374 -17.96 15.64 9.40
C VAL A 374 -16.55 15.09 9.39
N LEU A 375 -16.19 14.39 10.47
CA LEU A 375 -14.94 13.65 10.61
C LEU A 375 -15.21 12.18 10.30
N LEU A 376 -14.68 11.71 9.17
CA LEU A 376 -14.83 10.33 8.71
C LEU A 376 -13.62 9.48 9.13
N THR A 377 -13.85 8.30 9.73
CA THR A 377 -12.78 7.39 10.15
C THR A 377 -13.18 5.92 10.09
N GLY A 378 -12.17 5.04 9.91
CA GLY A 378 -12.32 3.59 10.00
C GLY A 378 -12.14 3.09 11.42
N THR A 379 -13.20 2.54 12.03
CA THR A 379 -13.17 2.06 13.42
C THR A 379 -12.58 0.66 13.55
N ASP A 380 -12.58 -0.11 12.49
CA ASP A 380 -11.98 -1.44 12.35
C ASP A 380 -10.50 -1.40 11.99
N PHE A 381 -9.91 -0.20 11.88
CA PHE A 381 -8.49 0.00 11.58
C PHE A 381 -7.81 0.70 12.77
N PRO A 382 -7.21 -0.04 13.71
CA PRO A 382 -6.82 0.48 15.03
C PRO A 382 -5.99 1.75 15.01
N ILE A 383 -4.97 1.83 14.16
CA ILE A 383 -4.08 3.00 14.08
C ILE A 383 -4.82 4.24 13.56
N ILE A 384 -5.60 4.08 12.49
CA ILE A 384 -6.37 5.19 11.91
C ILE A 384 -7.42 5.67 12.90
N ASN A 385 -8.09 4.74 13.59
CA ASN A 385 -9.05 5.08 14.63
C ASN A 385 -8.38 5.83 15.80
N ALA A 386 -7.19 5.41 16.24
CA ALA A 386 -6.46 6.05 17.32
C ALA A 386 -6.09 7.51 16.97
N ILE A 387 -5.49 7.77 15.81
CA ILE A 387 -5.16 9.14 15.39
C ILE A 387 -6.41 9.99 15.14
N ALA A 388 -7.51 9.41 14.68
CA ALA A 388 -8.76 10.13 14.49
C ALA A 388 -9.41 10.54 15.81
N ASN A 389 -9.34 9.70 16.85
CA ASN A 389 -9.84 10.03 18.19
C ASN A 389 -9.07 11.20 18.81
N VAL A 390 -7.74 11.21 18.71
CA VAL A 390 -6.91 12.34 19.13
C VAL A 390 -7.28 13.60 18.36
N GLY A 391 -7.44 13.50 17.03
CA GLY A 391 -7.83 14.63 16.19
C GLY A 391 -9.24 15.16 16.51
N ALA A 392 -10.18 14.27 16.78
CA ALA A 392 -11.55 14.66 17.17
C ALA A 392 -11.56 15.42 18.50
N ASP A 393 -10.79 14.95 19.51
CA ASP A 393 -10.64 15.65 20.78
C ASP A 393 -9.99 17.03 20.57
N LEU A 394 -8.89 17.07 19.82
CA LEU A 394 -8.18 18.31 19.49
C LEU A 394 -9.11 19.35 18.85
N LEU A 395 -9.84 18.96 17.80
CA LEU A 395 -10.77 19.84 17.09
C LEU A 395 -11.87 20.38 18.04
N LYS A 396 -12.43 19.54 18.90
CA LYS A 396 -13.42 19.95 19.92
C LYS A 396 -12.81 20.94 20.91
N ARG A 397 -11.60 20.69 21.40
CA ARG A 397 -10.90 21.56 22.35
C ARG A 397 -10.61 22.94 21.77
N VAL A 398 -10.40 23.07 20.48
CA VAL A 398 -10.22 24.38 19.82
C VAL A 398 -11.53 24.99 19.31
N GLY A 399 -12.68 24.42 19.67
CA GLY A 399 -14.01 25.00 19.44
C GLY A 399 -14.66 24.59 18.11
N VAL A 400 -14.18 23.54 17.46
CA VAL A 400 -14.79 23.00 16.24
C VAL A 400 -15.94 22.05 16.61
N ASN A 401 -17.09 22.19 15.96
CA ASN A 401 -18.26 21.33 16.12
C ASN A 401 -18.09 20.03 15.32
N VAL A 402 -17.56 18.98 15.95
CA VAL A 402 -17.22 17.72 15.30
C VAL A 402 -18.41 16.77 15.24
N ASP A 403 -18.83 16.40 14.04
CA ASP A 403 -19.68 15.24 13.74
C ASP A 403 -18.79 14.03 13.44
N TYR A 404 -18.60 13.17 14.46
CA TYR A 404 -17.72 12.00 14.34
C TYR A 404 -18.45 10.83 13.71
N GLN A 405 -18.04 10.43 12.51
CA GLN A 405 -18.63 9.34 11.74
C GLN A 405 -17.66 8.18 11.61
N GLY A 406 -17.74 7.23 12.55
CA GLY A 406 -16.99 5.97 12.53
C GLY A 406 -17.72 4.91 11.70
N VAL A 407 -17.02 4.35 10.70
CA VAL A 407 -17.52 3.28 9.83
C VAL A 407 -16.40 2.26 9.62
N ASP A 408 -16.63 1.18 8.88
CA ASP A 408 -15.55 0.27 8.48
C ASP A 408 -14.62 0.93 7.45
N TRP A 409 -13.36 0.47 7.39
CA TRP A 409 -12.35 1.05 6.49
C TRP A 409 -12.72 0.96 5.01
N GLY A 410 -13.37 -0.12 4.58
CA GLY A 410 -13.85 -0.27 3.22
C GLY A 410 -14.85 0.84 2.84
N THR A 411 -15.75 1.16 3.76
CA THR A 411 -16.70 2.28 3.63
C THR A 411 -15.97 3.63 3.59
N VAL A 412 -14.94 3.85 4.42
CA VAL A 412 -14.09 5.06 4.35
C VAL A 412 -13.48 5.20 2.96
N VAL A 413 -12.88 4.12 2.42
CA VAL A 413 -12.25 4.12 1.08
C VAL A 413 -13.24 4.52 -0.01
N GLN A 414 -14.49 4.06 0.08
CA GLN A 414 -15.54 4.41 -0.88
C GLN A 414 -16.04 5.85 -0.70
N ARG A 415 -16.30 6.29 0.55
CA ARG A 415 -16.86 7.62 0.84
C ARG A 415 -15.87 8.75 0.59
N ARG A 416 -14.59 8.57 0.93
CA ARG A 416 -13.58 9.63 0.72
C ARG A 416 -13.37 9.98 -0.75
N ALA A 417 -13.73 9.09 -1.68
CA ALA A 417 -13.68 9.33 -3.13
C ALA A 417 -14.85 10.17 -3.65
N LYS A 418 -15.91 10.35 -2.87
CA LYS A 418 -17.09 11.12 -3.26
C LYS A 418 -16.88 12.60 -3.02
N LYS A 419 -17.37 13.40 -3.96
CA LYS A 419 -17.36 14.87 -3.89
C LYS A 419 -18.72 15.44 -3.40
N ASP A 420 -19.55 14.60 -2.78
CA ASP A 420 -20.82 15.04 -2.23
C ASP A 420 -20.62 16.00 -1.04
N PRO A 421 -21.53 16.96 -0.82
CA PRO A 421 -21.51 17.81 0.37
C PRO A 421 -21.58 16.98 1.66
N PRO A 422 -21.01 17.48 2.78
CA PRO A 422 -20.98 16.75 4.05
C PRO A 422 -22.39 16.35 4.56
N ASP A 423 -23.38 17.19 4.37
CA ASP A 423 -24.80 16.95 4.72
C ASP A 423 -25.52 15.94 3.79
N LYS A 424 -24.87 15.54 2.68
CA LYS A 424 -25.37 14.55 1.71
C LYS A 424 -24.49 13.29 1.64
N GLY A 425 -23.85 12.94 2.77
CA GLY A 425 -23.01 11.75 2.89
C GLY A 425 -21.56 11.93 2.47
N GLY A 426 -21.14 13.16 2.17
CA GLY A 426 -19.74 13.55 2.03
C GLY A 426 -19.01 13.66 3.36
N TRP A 427 -17.93 14.44 3.39
CA TRP A 427 -17.04 14.57 4.56
C TRP A 427 -16.27 15.90 4.50
N ASN A 428 -15.81 16.39 5.69
CA ASN A 428 -14.94 17.57 5.80
C ASN A 428 -13.49 17.21 6.07
N VAL A 429 -13.25 16.15 6.86
CA VAL A 429 -11.91 15.71 7.22
C VAL A 429 -11.89 14.20 7.41
N PHE A 430 -10.81 13.54 7.00
CA PHE A 430 -10.56 12.15 7.35
C PHE A 430 -9.12 11.94 7.78
N PHE A 431 -8.89 10.84 8.51
CA PHE A 431 -7.57 10.45 8.97
C PHE A 431 -7.06 9.26 8.18
N THR A 432 -5.77 9.26 7.92
CA THR A 432 -5.08 8.19 7.22
C THR A 432 -3.60 8.22 7.54
N TYR A 433 -2.86 7.27 7.00
CA TYR A 433 -1.42 7.33 6.93
C TYR A 433 -0.91 7.00 5.51
N TRP A 434 0.31 7.42 5.23
CA TRP A 434 1.02 7.08 4.01
C TRP A 434 2.30 6.32 4.36
N SER A 435 2.67 5.32 3.55
CA SER A 435 4.01 4.72 3.61
C SER A 435 5.05 5.81 3.37
N GLY A 436 6.17 5.75 4.08
CA GLY A 436 7.28 6.68 3.81
C GLY A 436 7.75 6.68 2.36
N LEU A 437 7.54 5.55 1.64
CA LEU A 437 7.80 5.45 0.20
C LEU A 437 6.90 6.36 -0.65
N ASP A 438 5.65 6.55 -0.25
CA ASP A 438 4.73 7.48 -0.92
C ASP A 438 5.02 8.95 -0.61
N ASN A 439 5.83 9.22 0.43
CA ASN A 439 6.29 10.57 0.82
C ASN A 439 7.79 10.77 0.55
N PHE A 440 8.39 9.98 -0.33
CA PHE A 440 9.83 10.00 -0.57
C PHE A 440 10.27 11.19 -1.41
N ASN A 441 9.44 11.61 -2.35
CA ASN A 441 9.69 12.77 -3.21
C ASN A 441 8.39 13.26 -3.88
N PRO A 442 8.38 14.46 -4.50
CA PRO A 442 7.19 14.99 -5.16
C PRO A 442 6.61 14.13 -6.30
N ALA A 443 7.40 13.24 -6.91
CA ALA A 443 6.93 12.41 -8.02
C ALA A 443 5.91 11.35 -7.55
N VAL A 444 6.18 10.72 -6.39
CA VAL A 444 5.36 9.62 -5.86
C VAL A 444 4.23 10.10 -4.96
N ASP A 445 4.32 11.32 -4.40
CA ASP A 445 3.42 11.80 -3.37
C ASP A 445 2.10 12.36 -3.96
N LEU A 446 1.04 11.57 -3.80
CA LEU A 446 -0.31 11.98 -4.20
C LEU A 446 -0.93 13.02 -3.26
N ALA A 447 -0.52 13.08 -2.00
CA ALA A 447 -1.02 14.07 -1.06
C ALA A 447 -0.51 15.48 -1.39
N LEU A 448 0.63 15.57 -2.09
CA LEU A 448 1.22 16.80 -2.60
C LEU A 448 0.70 17.21 -3.99
N ARG A 449 -0.47 16.71 -4.42
CA ARG A 449 -1.10 17.17 -5.67
C ARG A 449 -2.07 18.31 -5.38
N GLY A 450 -1.81 19.45 -6.02
CA GLY A 450 -2.59 20.68 -5.91
C GLY A 450 -3.40 21.02 -7.16
N ASN A 451 -3.83 20.00 -7.93
CA ASN A 451 -4.53 20.17 -9.21
C ASN A 451 -6.06 20.09 -9.11
N GLY A 452 -6.63 20.53 -7.99
CA GLY A 452 -8.07 20.67 -7.77
C GLY A 452 -8.84 19.39 -8.02
N ALA A 453 -9.84 19.41 -8.86
CA ALA A 453 -10.71 18.28 -9.16
C ALA A 453 -9.99 17.02 -9.66
N GLY A 454 -8.78 17.15 -10.21
CA GLY A 454 -7.91 16.04 -10.63
C GLY A 454 -6.98 15.54 -9.53
N GLY A 455 -6.96 16.20 -8.37
CA GLY A 455 -6.14 15.83 -7.22
C GLY A 455 -6.66 14.62 -6.47
N TRP A 456 -5.83 14.13 -5.54
CA TRP A 456 -6.23 13.11 -4.58
C TRP A 456 -7.32 13.65 -3.63
N PHE A 457 -8.05 12.77 -2.98
CA PHE A 457 -9.20 13.07 -2.10
C PHE A 457 -8.90 14.25 -1.16
N GLY A 458 -9.85 15.18 -1.05
CA GLY A 458 -9.68 16.49 -0.44
C GLY A 458 -9.48 17.61 -1.47
N TRP A 459 -9.04 17.27 -2.67
CA TRP A 459 -9.03 18.11 -3.89
C TRP A 459 -8.47 19.52 -3.70
N PRO A 460 -7.26 19.69 -3.10
CA PRO A 460 -6.68 21.01 -2.97
C PRO A 460 -6.36 21.62 -4.34
N ASP A 461 -6.69 22.88 -4.51
CA ASP A 461 -6.31 23.68 -5.69
C ASP A 461 -5.16 24.62 -5.29
N MET A 462 -3.92 24.22 -5.66
CA MET A 462 -2.68 24.88 -5.26
C MET A 462 -1.74 25.01 -6.47
N PRO A 463 -1.99 26.00 -7.35
CA PRO A 463 -1.22 26.16 -8.59
C PRO A 463 0.29 26.33 -8.37
N LYS A 464 0.70 26.99 -7.28
CA LYS A 464 2.12 27.16 -6.91
C LYS A 464 2.78 25.81 -6.59
N LEU A 465 2.08 24.93 -5.88
CA LEU A 465 2.56 23.57 -5.60
C LEU A 465 2.80 22.78 -6.90
N GLU A 466 1.88 22.82 -7.86
CA GLU A 466 2.05 22.13 -9.15
C GLU A 466 3.20 22.72 -9.98
N GLN A 467 3.43 24.06 -9.91
CA GLN A 467 4.59 24.69 -10.52
C GLN A 467 5.91 24.22 -9.89
N LEU A 468 5.97 24.15 -8.55
CA LEU A 468 7.13 23.64 -7.82
C LEU A 468 7.38 22.16 -8.13
N ARG A 469 6.32 21.34 -8.22
CA ARG A 469 6.45 19.94 -8.64
C ARG A 469 7.02 19.81 -10.05
N THR A 470 6.54 20.61 -10.99
CA THR A 470 7.10 20.65 -12.37
C THR A 470 8.57 21.04 -12.35
N ALA A 471 8.93 22.10 -11.62
CA ALA A 471 10.31 22.54 -11.47
C ALA A 471 11.21 21.46 -10.84
N TRP A 472 10.67 20.64 -9.93
CA TRP A 472 11.40 19.53 -9.32
C TRP A 472 11.80 18.46 -10.34
N PHE A 473 10.90 18.12 -11.28
CA PHE A 473 11.22 17.17 -12.38
C PHE A 473 12.27 17.74 -13.34
N ASP A 474 12.34 19.06 -13.49
CA ASP A 474 13.26 19.75 -14.41
C ASP A 474 14.55 20.18 -13.70
N ALA A 475 14.71 19.88 -12.40
CA ALA A 475 15.88 20.28 -11.63
C ALA A 475 17.14 19.53 -12.12
N PRO A 476 18.28 20.23 -12.29
CA PRO A 476 19.48 19.67 -12.89
C PRO A 476 20.21 18.65 -11.99
N ASP A 477 19.99 18.73 -10.67
CA ASP A 477 20.69 17.90 -9.69
C ASP A 477 19.93 17.79 -8.37
N LEU A 478 20.40 16.93 -7.49
CA LEU A 478 19.84 16.68 -6.16
C LEU A 478 19.79 17.94 -5.28
N ALA A 479 20.77 18.83 -5.39
CA ALA A 479 20.81 20.05 -4.57
C ALA A 479 19.68 21.01 -4.97
N ALA A 480 19.44 21.17 -6.26
CA ALA A 480 18.31 21.93 -6.79
C ALA A 480 16.98 21.29 -6.39
N GLN A 481 16.85 19.95 -6.48
CA GLN A 481 15.67 19.22 -6.03
C GLN A 481 15.37 19.45 -4.54
N LYS A 482 16.38 19.37 -3.67
CA LYS A 482 16.23 19.65 -2.23
C LYS A 482 15.75 21.07 -1.97
N LYS A 483 16.30 22.06 -2.67
CA LYS A 483 15.89 23.47 -2.54
C LYS A 483 14.41 23.65 -2.91
N ILE A 484 13.96 23.00 -3.97
CA ILE A 484 12.56 23.04 -4.40
C ILE A 484 11.67 22.33 -3.37
N CYS A 485 12.10 21.20 -2.79
CA CYS A 485 11.36 20.51 -1.75
C CYS A 485 11.19 21.34 -0.47
N ALA A 486 12.19 22.17 -0.10
CA ALA A 486 12.04 23.14 0.98
C ALA A 486 10.93 24.18 0.67
N GLN A 487 10.83 24.64 -0.58
CA GLN A 487 9.76 25.55 -1.01
C GLN A 487 8.39 24.84 -1.03
N ILE A 488 8.34 23.57 -1.46
CA ILE A 488 7.12 22.76 -1.42
C ILE A 488 6.63 22.61 0.02
N GLN A 489 7.52 22.28 0.97
CA GLN A 489 7.12 22.13 2.37
C GLN A 489 6.62 23.43 2.98
N GLN A 490 7.23 24.57 2.65
CA GLN A 490 6.74 25.88 3.07
C GLN A 490 5.32 26.14 2.51
N ASP A 491 5.08 25.83 1.23
CA ASP A 491 3.77 25.98 0.59
C ASP A 491 2.71 25.06 1.23
N VAL A 492 3.12 23.85 1.65
CA VAL A 492 2.27 22.93 2.42
C VAL A 492 1.82 23.53 3.75
N PHE A 493 2.68 24.25 4.46
CA PHE A 493 2.29 24.91 5.73
C PHE A 493 1.52 26.21 5.52
N ASP A 494 1.70 26.88 4.38
CA ASP A 494 0.95 28.07 4.01
C ASP A 494 -0.48 27.74 3.57
N GLU A 495 -0.71 26.62 2.85
CA GLU A 495 -2.00 26.23 2.28
C GLU A 495 -2.69 25.07 2.99
N VAL A 496 -1.93 24.27 3.73
CA VAL A 496 -2.35 23.13 4.57
C VAL A 496 -3.23 22.10 3.82
N PRO A 497 -2.70 21.45 2.77
CA PRO A 497 -3.41 20.37 2.11
C PRO A 497 -3.56 19.13 3.01
N PHE A 498 -2.73 19.01 4.02
CA PHE A 498 -2.80 18.03 5.10
C PHE A 498 -2.06 18.53 6.33
N TYR A 499 -2.38 17.93 7.48
CA TYR A 499 -1.65 18.14 8.72
C TYR A 499 -0.78 16.93 8.98
N PRO A 500 0.55 17.04 9.05
CA PRO A 500 1.44 15.93 9.37
C PRO A 500 1.34 15.61 10.86
N LEU A 501 1.02 14.34 11.18
CA LEU A 501 0.73 13.89 12.54
C LEU A 501 1.90 13.14 13.20
N GLY A 502 3.04 13.05 12.51
CA GLY A 502 4.21 12.27 12.93
C GLY A 502 4.41 11.02 12.10
N GLN A 503 5.48 10.27 12.39
CA GLN A 503 5.83 9.01 11.75
C GLN A 503 5.77 7.88 12.77
N LEU A 504 5.24 6.74 12.36
CA LEU A 504 5.24 5.52 13.15
C LEU A 504 5.88 4.37 12.37
N TYR A 505 6.51 3.45 13.11
CA TYR A 505 6.97 2.17 12.59
C TYR A 505 6.03 1.08 13.09
N GLN A 506 5.54 0.25 12.17
CA GLN A 506 4.69 -0.87 12.49
C GLN A 506 5.49 -2.16 12.51
N PRO A 507 5.65 -2.79 13.68
CA PRO A 507 6.18 -4.13 13.75
C PRO A 507 5.19 -5.12 13.13
N THR A 508 5.73 -6.14 12.48
CA THR A 508 5.01 -7.34 12.09
C THR A 508 5.37 -8.49 13.05
N ALA A 509 4.49 -9.47 13.17
CA ALA A 509 4.75 -10.66 13.98
C ALA A 509 4.66 -11.92 13.11
N TYR A 510 5.64 -12.79 13.18
CA TYR A 510 5.67 -14.04 12.41
C TYR A 510 6.37 -15.18 13.16
N LYS A 511 6.07 -16.42 12.77
CA LYS A 511 6.71 -17.61 13.34
C LYS A 511 8.21 -17.58 13.10
N THR A 512 9.00 -17.95 14.12
CA THR A 512 10.46 -18.06 14.04
C THR A 512 10.93 -19.09 13.01
N SER A 513 10.05 -20.01 12.60
CA SER A 513 10.29 -20.96 11.51
C SER A 513 10.17 -20.33 10.10
N LEU A 514 9.77 -19.07 9.98
CA LEU A 514 9.76 -18.37 8.69
C LEU A 514 11.08 -17.62 8.49
N GLU A 515 11.70 -17.86 7.34
CA GLU A 515 12.91 -17.19 6.88
C GLU A 515 12.70 -16.54 5.51
N GLY A 516 13.64 -15.68 5.11
CA GLY A 516 13.62 -15.04 3.80
C GLY A 516 12.58 -13.92 3.67
N ILE A 517 12.05 -13.43 4.80
CA ILE A 517 11.20 -12.22 4.80
C ILE A 517 12.09 -11.04 4.44
N LEU A 518 11.74 -10.35 3.36
CA LEU A 518 12.49 -9.20 2.84
C LEU A 518 12.13 -7.92 3.59
N ASN A 519 13.02 -6.94 3.58
CA ASN A 519 12.75 -5.59 4.08
C ASN A 519 11.66 -4.91 3.24
N GLY A 520 10.97 -3.96 3.85
CA GLY A 520 9.87 -3.21 3.26
C GLY A 520 8.50 -3.69 3.72
N PHE A 521 7.46 -3.47 2.93
CA PHE A 521 6.13 -3.99 3.22
C PHE A 521 6.07 -5.51 3.03
N VAL A 522 4.93 -6.14 3.37
CA VAL A 522 4.80 -7.60 3.28
C VAL A 522 4.92 -8.11 1.84
N LEU A 523 5.88 -8.99 1.62
CA LEU A 523 6.18 -9.65 0.36
C LEU A 523 6.21 -11.16 0.58
N PHE A 524 5.53 -11.93 -0.27
CA PHE A 524 5.28 -13.36 -0.05
C PHE A 524 6.23 -14.28 -0.82
N TRP A 525 7.05 -13.74 -1.73
CA TRP A 525 8.13 -14.48 -2.37
C TRP A 525 9.37 -14.53 -1.48
N ASN A 526 10.22 -15.51 -1.71
CA ASN A 526 11.42 -15.84 -0.95
C ASN A 526 11.18 -16.27 0.51
N VAL A 527 9.99 -16.06 1.04
CA VAL A 527 9.59 -16.57 2.36
C VAL A 527 9.54 -18.09 2.30
N ARG A 528 10.22 -18.76 3.24
CA ARG A 528 10.23 -20.22 3.36
C ARG A 528 10.09 -20.64 4.80
N ARG A 529 9.68 -21.90 5.02
CA ARG A 529 9.65 -22.50 6.34
C ARG A 529 10.94 -23.30 6.53
N THR A 530 11.65 -23.06 7.63
CA THR A 530 12.71 -23.95 8.08
C THR A 530 12.08 -25.23 8.63
N GLY A 531 12.65 -26.38 8.31
CA GLY A 531 12.16 -27.68 8.72
C GLY A 531 12.25 -27.94 10.23
#